data_a68757376ee99a98d72fd99ace7def23
#
_entry.id   a68757376ee99a98d72fd99ace7def23
#
_cell.length_a   1.000
_cell.length_b   1.000
_cell.length_c   1.000
_cell.angle_alpha   90.00
_cell.angle_beta   90.00
_cell.angle_gamma   90.00
#
_symmetry.space_group_name_H-M   'P 1'
#
loop_
_entity.id
_entity.type
_entity.pdbx_description
1 polymer ?
#
loop_
_entity_poly.entity_id
_entity_poly.type
_entity_poly.pdbx_seq_one_letter_code
_entity_poly.pdbx_strand_id
1 'polypeptide(L)'
;MAPSGDAMVSVPKGVKAKPGKGAPTTEEARWMAAIVQYGCIACALDGRSQPAAVHHILRGGRRMGHLFTLPLCDPGHHQNGQPLGMVSRHPWKARFERIYGSEMDLLAMMQDRVKP
;
A
#
# COMPACT_ATOMS: atom_id res chain seq x y z
N MET A 1 21.14 3.12 -10.91
CA MET A 1 20.90 2.66 -10.54
C MET A 1 20.23 2.26 -10.10
N ALA A 2 19.87 1.78 -10.14
CA ALA A 2 19.19 1.40 -9.66
C ALA A 2 19.32 0.79 -9.10
N PRO A 3 19.31 0.66 -8.85
CA PRO A 3 19.43 0.05 -8.28
C PRO A 3 19.24 -0.87 -7.87
N SER A 4 19.68 -1.14 -7.85
CA SER A 4 19.53 -2.03 -7.50
C SER A 4 18.66 -2.09 -6.87
N GLY A 5 18.35 -1.37 -7.03
CA GLY A 5 17.33 -1.35 -6.19
C GLY A 5 16.49 -2.46 -6.19
N ASP A 6 16.66 -3.19 -6.92
CA ASP A 6 15.98 -4.25 -7.07
C ASP A 6 15.64 -4.88 -5.90
N ALA A 7 16.41 -5.16 -5.23
CA ALA A 7 16.09 -5.84 -4.04
C ALA A 7 15.19 -5.07 -3.16
N MET A 8 15.08 -3.83 -3.46
CA MET A 8 14.37 -2.99 -2.60
C MET A 8 12.91 -3.00 -2.77
N VAL A 9 12.45 -3.51 -3.87
CA VAL A 9 11.03 -3.43 -4.14
C VAL A 9 10.25 -4.49 -3.47
N SER A 10 10.87 -5.58 -3.11
CA SER A 10 10.17 -6.62 -2.39
C SER A 10 10.65 -6.64 -0.96
N VAL A 11 9.84 -7.16 -0.07
CA VAL A 11 10.24 -7.33 1.31
C VAL A 11 11.36 -8.36 1.33
N PRO A 12 12.56 -8.01 1.79
CA PRO A 12 13.67 -8.95 1.82
C PRO A 12 13.34 -10.15 2.67
N LYS A 13 13.88 -11.30 2.29
CA LYS A 13 13.70 -12.49 3.08
C LYS A 13 14.33 -12.30 4.43
N GLY A 14 13.65 -12.77 5.44
CA GLY A 14 14.15 -12.66 6.79
C GLY A 14 13.88 -11.35 7.47
N VAL A 15 13.36 -10.38 6.74
CA VAL A 15 12.99 -9.12 7.37
C VAL A 15 11.71 -9.34 8.14
N LYS A 16 11.75 -9.03 9.41
CA LYS A 16 10.58 -9.15 10.24
C LYS A 16 9.76 -7.89 10.14
N ALA A 17 8.44 -8.05 10.17
CA ALA A 17 7.56 -6.91 10.28
C ALA A 17 7.86 -6.21 11.59
N LYS A 18 7.90 -4.89 11.56
CA LYS A 18 8.19 -4.10 12.75
C LYS A 18 7.23 -2.93 12.80
N PRO A 19 6.94 -2.43 14.00
CA PRO A 19 6.05 -1.28 14.13
C PRO A 19 6.56 -0.13 13.29
N GLY A 20 5.65 0.57 12.66
CA GLY A 20 6.02 1.72 11.84
C GLY A 20 6.17 2.95 12.68
N LYS A 21 7.08 2.92 13.66
CA LYS A 21 7.35 4.10 14.46
C LYS A 21 8.73 4.64 14.13
N GLY A 22 8.88 5.91 14.38
CA GLY A 22 10.10 6.60 14.02
C GLY A 22 10.12 6.96 12.56
N ALA A 23 11.19 7.60 12.14
CA ALA A 23 11.35 8.01 10.77
C ALA A 23 11.66 6.78 9.90
N PRO A 24 11.13 6.75 8.67
CA PRO A 24 11.45 5.65 7.78
C PRO A 24 12.92 5.70 7.36
N THR A 25 13.47 4.54 7.05
CA THR A 25 14.80 4.47 6.44
C THR A 25 14.72 5.04 5.02
N THR A 26 15.88 5.26 4.42
CA THR A 26 15.93 5.74 3.05
C THR A 26 15.21 4.79 2.10
N GLU A 27 15.39 3.50 2.30
CA GLU A 27 14.73 2.48 1.49
C GLU A 27 13.22 2.54 1.65
N GLU A 28 12.77 2.66 2.89
CA GLU A 28 11.34 2.74 3.18
C GLU A 28 10.72 4.01 2.61
N ALA A 29 11.42 5.13 2.74
CA ALA A 29 10.92 6.38 2.19
C ALA A 29 10.82 6.31 0.67
N ARG A 30 11.80 5.68 0.03
CA ARG A 30 11.80 5.51 -1.42
C ARG A 30 10.62 4.65 -1.88
N TRP A 31 10.37 3.56 -1.15
CA TRP A 31 9.21 2.71 -1.44
C TRP A 31 7.91 3.48 -1.34
N MET A 32 7.71 4.19 -0.21
CA MET A 32 6.45 4.92 0.00
C MET A 32 6.26 6.03 -1.04
N ALA A 33 7.33 6.72 -1.42
CA ALA A 33 7.24 7.73 -2.46
C ALA A 33 6.85 7.12 -3.80
N ALA A 34 7.40 5.96 -4.11
CA ALA A 34 7.13 5.30 -5.39
C ALA A 34 5.69 4.81 -5.48
N ILE A 35 5.14 4.25 -4.40
CA ILE A 35 3.76 3.78 -4.45
C ILE A 35 2.77 4.95 -4.49
N VAL A 36 3.07 6.05 -3.83
CA VAL A 36 2.22 7.25 -3.92
C VAL A 36 2.23 7.77 -5.36
N GLN A 37 3.39 7.76 -6.00
CA GLN A 37 3.51 8.21 -7.38
C GLN A 37 2.74 7.30 -8.33
N TYR A 38 2.67 6.01 -8.05
CA TYR A 38 1.89 5.07 -8.84
C TYR A 38 0.40 5.42 -8.80
N GLY A 39 -0.08 5.86 -7.65
CA GLY A 39 -1.49 6.16 -7.46
C GLY A 39 -2.24 5.03 -6.77
N CYS A 40 -3.53 5.21 -6.57
CA CYS A 40 -4.37 4.26 -5.85
C CYS A 40 -4.46 2.93 -6.59
N ILE A 41 -4.05 1.83 -5.95
CA ILE A 41 -4.09 0.51 -6.58
C ILE A 41 -5.53 0.04 -6.80
N ALA A 42 -6.44 0.34 -5.88
CA ALA A 42 -7.84 -0.07 -6.05
C ALA A 42 -8.47 0.67 -7.22
N CYS A 43 -8.17 1.96 -7.39
CA CYS A 43 -8.66 2.70 -8.55
C CYS A 43 -8.08 2.13 -9.83
N ALA A 44 -6.79 1.76 -9.82
CA ALA A 44 -6.16 1.17 -11.01
C ALA A 44 -6.85 -0.12 -11.40
N LEU A 45 -7.24 -0.95 -10.42
CA LEU A 45 -7.96 -2.19 -10.70
C LEU A 45 -9.36 -1.92 -11.23
N ASP A 46 -9.94 -0.77 -10.90
CA ASP A 46 -11.23 -0.34 -11.41
C ASP A 46 -11.11 0.39 -12.76
N GLY A 47 -9.91 0.51 -13.29
CA GLY A 47 -9.68 1.21 -14.55
C GLY A 47 -9.65 2.72 -14.41
N ARG A 48 -9.38 3.22 -13.20
CA ARG A 48 -9.32 4.66 -12.93
C ARG A 48 -7.95 5.05 -12.43
N SER A 49 -7.70 6.35 -12.38
CA SER A 49 -6.44 6.89 -11.88
C SER A 49 -6.77 7.96 -10.86
N GLN A 50 -6.27 7.81 -9.64
CA GLN A 50 -6.49 8.77 -8.58
C GLN A 50 -5.23 8.91 -7.75
N PRO A 51 -4.96 10.11 -7.21
CA PRO A 51 -3.87 10.28 -6.28
C PRO A 51 -4.08 9.40 -5.06
N ALA A 52 -3.00 9.01 -4.42
CA ALA A 52 -3.06 8.09 -3.30
C ALA A 52 -2.33 8.64 -2.09
N ALA A 53 -2.79 8.19 -0.93
CA ALA A 53 -2.08 8.36 0.33
C ALA A 53 -1.50 7.01 0.72
N VAL A 54 -0.56 7.02 1.64
CA VAL A 54 0.05 5.79 2.14
C VAL A 54 -0.87 5.16 3.18
N HIS A 55 -1.23 3.91 2.95
CA HIS A 55 -1.99 3.12 3.91
C HIS A 55 -1.08 2.05 4.49
N HIS A 56 -0.90 2.06 5.81
CA HIS A 56 -0.07 1.05 6.48
C HIS A 56 -0.88 -0.21 6.76
N ILE A 57 -0.33 -1.35 6.39
CA ILE A 57 -0.96 -2.63 6.65
C ILE A 57 -0.75 -2.98 8.13
N LEU A 58 -1.81 -3.46 8.76
CA LEU A 58 -1.78 -3.83 10.17
C LEU A 58 -1.84 -5.33 10.33
N ARG A 59 -1.20 -5.81 11.39
CA ARG A 59 -1.35 -7.19 11.83
C ARG A 59 -1.50 -7.14 13.34
N GLY A 60 -2.61 -7.69 13.83
CA GLY A 60 -2.92 -7.63 15.25
C GLY A 60 -3.04 -6.21 15.76
N GLY A 61 -3.55 -5.30 14.93
CA GLY A 61 -3.74 -3.91 15.31
C GLY A 61 -2.47 -3.06 15.28
N ARG A 62 -1.36 -3.62 14.83
CA ARG A 62 -0.09 -2.90 14.78
C ARG A 62 0.41 -2.78 13.35
N ARG A 63 1.06 -1.69 13.05
CA ARG A 63 1.71 -1.53 11.75
C ARG A 63 2.83 -2.55 11.60
N MET A 64 2.90 -3.14 10.42
CA MET A 64 3.95 -4.12 10.11
C MET A 64 5.26 -3.46 9.75
N GLY A 65 5.25 -2.18 9.43
CA GLY A 65 6.43 -1.44 9.03
C GLY A 65 6.17 -0.63 7.78
N HIS A 66 7.11 0.24 7.44
CA HIS A 66 6.93 1.15 6.31
C HIS A 66 7.03 0.48 4.94
N LEU A 67 7.60 -0.72 4.87
CA LEU A 67 7.60 -1.48 3.62
C LEU A 67 6.29 -2.23 3.40
N PHE A 68 5.44 -2.29 4.41
CA PHE A 68 4.14 -2.96 4.34
C PHE A 68 3.07 -1.89 4.20
N THR A 69 3.08 -1.22 3.05
CA THR A 69 2.20 -0.09 2.78
C THR A 69 1.62 -0.19 1.38
N LEU A 70 0.45 0.40 1.21
CA LEU A 70 -0.27 0.39 -0.05
C LEU A 70 -0.69 1.81 -0.41
N PRO A 71 -0.78 2.13 -1.71
CA PRO A 71 -1.34 3.42 -2.12
C PRO A 71 -2.85 3.30 -2.27
N LEU A 72 -3.58 4.05 -1.49
CA LEU A 72 -5.05 4.08 -1.57
C LEU A 72 -5.50 5.53 -1.58
N CYS A 73 -6.46 5.86 -2.43
CA CYS A 73 -6.97 7.22 -2.49
C CYS A 73 -7.74 7.55 -1.21
N ASP A 74 -7.61 8.77 -0.76
CA ASP A 74 -8.24 9.23 0.47
C ASP A 74 -9.01 10.52 0.17
N PRO A 75 -10.33 10.54 0.43
CA PRO A 75 -11.08 9.55 1.21
C PRO A 75 -11.40 8.23 0.47
N GLY A 76 -11.71 8.17 -0.68
CA GLY A 76 -12.07 7.02 -1.50
C GLY A 76 -11.85 5.64 -0.91
N HIS A 77 -10.85 4.93 -1.44
CA HIS A 77 -10.63 3.53 -1.06
C HIS A 77 -9.95 3.35 0.28
N HIS A 78 -9.32 4.38 0.82
CA HIS A 78 -8.68 4.27 2.12
C HIS A 78 -9.71 4.35 3.25
N GLN A 79 -10.52 5.40 3.25
CA GLN A 79 -11.56 5.57 4.27
C GLN A 79 -12.61 6.56 3.79
N ASN A 80 -13.82 6.42 4.34
CA ASN A 80 -14.92 7.36 4.09
C ASN A 80 -15.27 7.53 2.62
N GLY A 81 -15.16 6.45 1.84
CA GLY A 81 -15.43 6.52 0.42
C GLY A 81 -16.89 6.36 0.03
N GLN A 82 -17.75 6.00 0.97
CA GLN A 82 -19.15 5.73 0.68
C GLN A 82 -19.86 6.89 0.01
N PRO A 83 -19.67 8.14 0.44
CA PRO A 83 -20.30 9.27 -0.26
C PRO A 83 -19.86 9.40 -1.71
N LEU A 84 -18.72 8.83 -2.08
CA LEU A 84 -18.19 8.85 -3.43
C LEU A 84 -18.51 7.58 -4.20
N GLY A 85 -19.27 6.67 -3.59
CA GLY A 85 -19.62 5.41 -4.23
C GLY A 85 -18.47 4.41 -4.24
N MET A 86 -17.48 4.59 -3.39
CA MET A 86 -16.33 3.70 -3.32
C MET A 86 -16.39 2.84 -2.07
N VAL A 87 -15.84 1.62 -2.16
CA VAL A 87 -15.71 0.75 -1.00
C VAL A 87 -14.37 1.02 -0.34
N SER A 88 -14.43 1.56 0.86
CA SER A 88 -13.24 1.92 1.61
C SER A 88 -12.69 0.75 2.41
N ARG A 89 -11.36 0.68 2.54
CA ARG A 89 -10.69 -0.28 3.41
C ARG A 89 -11.16 -0.10 4.86
N HIS A 90 -11.39 1.13 5.29
CA HIS A 90 -11.96 1.47 6.58
C HIS A 90 -13.33 2.05 6.41
N PRO A 91 -14.35 1.52 7.02
CA PRO A 91 -14.38 0.37 7.92
C PRO A 91 -14.75 -0.96 7.24
N TRP A 92 -14.80 -0.99 5.92
CA TRP A 92 -15.38 -2.11 5.17
C TRP A 92 -14.32 -3.11 4.68
N LYS A 93 -13.45 -3.55 5.58
CA LYS A 93 -12.30 -4.38 5.22
C LYS A 93 -12.71 -5.64 4.46
N ALA A 94 -13.66 -6.40 4.97
CA ALA A 94 -14.04 -7.66 4.34
C ALA A 94 -14.61 -7.44 2.94
N ARG A 95 -15.44 -6.41 2.79
CA ARG A 95 -16.02 -6.08 1.50
C ARG A 95 -14.97 -5.60 0.52
N PHE A 96 -14.06 -4.77 1.00
CA PHE A 96 -12.94 -4.28 0.18
C PHE A 96 -12.09 -5.47 -0.32
N GLU A 97 -11.79 -6.41 0.57
CA GLU A 97 -10.96 -7.55 0.21
C GLU A 97 -11.65 -8.48 -0.79
N ARG A 98 -12.97 -8.61 -0.72
CA ARG A 98 -13.69 -9.42 -1.69
C ARG A 98 -13.61 -8.83 -3.09
N ILE A 99 -13.51 -7.52 -3.19
CA ILE A 99 -13.48 -6.84 -4.49
C ILE A 99 -12.06 -6.76 -5.03
N TYR A 100 -11.09 -6.40 -4.18
CA TYR A 100 -9.74 -6.08 -4.64
C TYR A 100 -8.68 -7.10 -4.24
N GLY A 101 -8.99 -7.97 -3.31
CA GLY A 101 -8.02 -8.91 -2.76
C GLY A 101 -7.54 -8.47 -1.39
N SER A 102 -6.81 -9.35 -0.72
CA SER A 102 -6.28 -9.04 0.59
C SER A 102 -5.18 -7.97 0.49
N GLU A 103 -4.90 -7.33 1.61
CA GLU A 103 -3.83 -6.33 1.63
C GLU A 103 -2.49 -6.92 1.24
N MET A 104 -2.23 -8.17 1.63
CA MET A 104 -0.96 -8.81 1.26
C MET A 104 -0.93 -9.16 -0.21
N ASP A 105 -2.08 -9.53 -0.81
CA ASP A 105 -2.15 -9.74 -2.25
C ASP A 105 -1.89 -8.44 -2.99
N LEU A 106 -2.46 -7.35 -2.51
CA LEU A 106 -2.23 -6.04 -3.13
C LEU A 106 -0.78 -5.61 -2.96
N LEU A 107 -0.17 -5.92 -1.84
CA LEU A 107 1.24 -5.60 -1.62
C LEU A 107 2.12 -6.35 -2.62
N ALA A 108 1.86 -7.64 -2.82
CA ALA A 108 2.60 -8.42 -3.80
C ALA A 108 2.45 -7.83 -5.20
N MET A 109 1.24 -7.40 -5.53
CA MET A 109 0.95 -6.76 -6.81
C MET A 109 1.74 -5.47 -6.96
N MET A 110 1.79 -4.65 -5.90
CA MET A 110 2.56 -3.41 -5.94
C MET A 110 4.06 -3.67 -6.07
N GLN A 111 4.57 -4.68 -5.38
CA GLN A 111 5.97 -5.04 -5.49
C GLN A 111 6.34 -5.45 -6.91
N ASP A 112 5.38 -6.04 -7.63
CA ASP A 112 5.59 -6.41 -9.02
C ASP A 112 5.52 -5.21 -9.97
N ARG A 113 4.64 -4.27 -9.68
CA ARG A 113 4.39 -3.13 -10.57
C ARG A 113 5.33 -1.96 -10.33
N VAL A 114 5.81 -1.79 -9.11
CA VAL A 114 6.60 -0.63 -8.73
C VAL A 114 8.02 -1.05 -8.38
N LYS A 115 8.98 -0.45 -9.09
CA LYS A 115 10.40 -0.72 -8.90
C LYS A 115 11.08 0.60 -8.55
N PRO A 116 11.17 0.94 -7.28
CA PRO A 116 11.78 2.21 -6.88
C PRO A 116 13.24 2.32 -7.27
#